data_dc43f2b6c992e858d81ad355b5d255bf
#
_entry.id   dc43f2b6c992e858d81ad355b5d255bf
#
_cell.length_a   1.000
_cell.length_b   1.000
_cell.length_c   1.000
_cell.angle_alpha   90.00
_cell.angle_beta   90.00
_cell.angle_gamma   90.00
#
_symmetry.space_group_name_H-M   'P 1'
#
loop_
_entity.id
_entity.type
_entity.pdbx_description
1 polymer ?
#
loop_
_entity_poly.entity_id
_entity_poly.type
_entity_poly.pdbx_seq_one_letter_code
_entity_poly.pdbx_strand_id
1 'polypeptide(L)'
;HDALPIYETPLNLARRYNGWTNRKLIGFYENYVRTVFTRYKDKVKYWLTFNEVNSVLHAPFMSGGIATPMEELSKQDLYQAVHHELVASASATKIGHDINPDFKIGCMVLAMPAYGMTANPLDQLAVHEFENQNYLFSDIHARGKYPNYIKRYFKDNGIEIQFSPEDEEILKNTVDFISFSYYMSVATAYNPEDYTIGKGNILGG
;
A
#
# COMPACT_ATOMS: atom_id res chain seq x y z
N HIS A 1 -16.26 9.71 -13.87
CA HIS A 1 -15.14 9.14 -13.09
C HIS A 1 -13.85 9.44 -13.84
N ASP A 2 -13.07 10.40 -13.32
CA ASP A 2 -11.81 10.85 -13.91
C ASP A 2 -10.59 10.12 -13.32
N ALA A 3 -10.84 9.04 -12.59
CA ALA A 3 -9.80 8.18 -12.04
C ALA A 3 -10.03 6.73 -12.47
N LEU A 4 -8.97 6.06 -12.86
CA LEU A 4 -8.99 4.62 -13.13
C LEU A 4 -8.26 3.91 -11.98
N PRO A 5 -8.96 3.50 -10.91
CA PRO A 5 -8.40 2.59 -9.94
C PRO A 5 -8.37 1.19 -10.54
N ILE A 6 -7.25 0.50 -10.36
CA ILE A 6 -7.17 -0.92 -10.63
C ILE A 6 -7.46 -1.59 -9.30
N TYR A 7 -8.71 -2.03 -9.12
CA TYR A 7 -9.13 -2.56 -7.84
C TYR A 7 -8.61 -3.96 -7.56
N GLU A 8 -8.47 -4.78 -8.59
CA GLU A 8 -8.25 -6.20 -8.38
C GLU A 8 -7.19 -6.75 -9.34
N THR A 9 -6.28 -7.53 -8.79
CA THR A 9 -5.31 -8.27 -9.58
C THR A 9 -6.02 -9.36 -10.39
N PRO A 10 -5.79 -9.48 -11.72
CA PRO A 10 -6.39 -10.51 -12.54
C PRO A 10 -6.18 -11.91 -11.94
N LEU A 11 -7.24 -12.71 -11.84
CA LEU A 11 -7.22 -14.04 -11.24
C LEU A 11 -6.13 -14.96 -11.80
N ASN A 12 -5.79 -14.82 -13.08
CA ASN A 12 -4.69 -15.56 -13.68
C ASN A 12 -3.34 -15.22 -13.05
N LEU A 13 -3.11 -13.97 -12.67
CA LEU A 13 -1.88 -13.55 -11.99
C LEU A 13 -1.84 -14.02 -10.54
N ALA A 14 -2.98 -14.02 -9.86
CA ALA A 14 -3.10 -14.64 -8.53
C ALA A 14 -2.74 -16.12 -8.57
N ARG A 15 -3.32 -16.89 -9.51
CA ARG A 15 -3.10 -18.33 -9.62
C ARG A 15 -1.69 -18.74 -10.07
N ARG A 16 -1.09 -17.97 -11.00
CA ARG A 16 0.22 -18.33 -11.59
C ARG A 16 1.40 -17.76 -10.84
N TYR A 17 1.24 -16.62 -10.21
CA TYR A 17 2.33 -15.85 -9.62
C TYR A 17 2.13 -15.54 -8.14
N ASN A 18 1.01 -15.97 -7.56
CA ASN A 18 0.62 -15.62 -6.19
C ASN A 18 0.54 -14.09 -5.98
N GLY A 19 -0.03 -13.40 -6.98
CA GLY A 19 -0.21 -11.95 -6.93
C GLY A 19 1.09 -11.17 -6.72
N TRP A 20 1.02 -10.10 -5.96
CA TRP A 20 2.12 -9.17 -5.74
C TRP A 20 3.28 -9.72 -4.90
N THR A 21 3.19 -10.96 -4.37
CA THR A 21 4.38 -11.63 -3.83
C THR A 21 5.45 -11.84 -4.92
N ASN A 22 5.06 -11.85 -6.18
CA ASN A 22 5.97 -12.09 -7.30
C ASN A 22 6.32 -10.77 -8.01
N ARG A 23 7.61 -10.43 -8.00
CA ARG A 23 8.13 -9.20 -8.62
C ARG A 23 7.79 -9.04 -10.11
N LYS A 24 7.53 -10.13 -10.84
CA LYS A 24 7.15 -10.06 -12.27
C LYS A 24 5.90 -9.22 -12.52
N LEU A 25 5.04 -9.06 -11.50
CA LEU A 25 3.85 -8.25 -11.63
C LEU A 25 4.17 -6.78 -11.91
N ILE A 26 5.33 -6.27 -11.49
CA ILE A 26 5.77 -4.91 -11.81
C ILE A 26 5.79 -4.71 -13.33
N GLY A 27 6.46 -5.57 -14.08
CA GLY A 27 6.52 -5.46 -15.54
C GLY A 27 5.16 -5.66 -16.24
N PHE A 28 4.29 -6.53 -15.70
CA PHE A 28 2.93 -6.67 -16.24
C PHE A 28 2.10 -5.40 -16.00
N TYR A 29 2.23 -4.80 -14.84
CA TYR A 29 1.58 -3.55 -14.48
C TYR A 29 2.09 -2.38 -15.34
N GLU A 30 3.39 -2.26 -15.56
CA GLU A 30 4.00 -1.26 -16.44
C GLU A 30 3.43 -1.32 -17.87
N ASN A 31 3.29 -2.52 -18.42
CA ASN A 31 2.68 -2.72 -19.73
C ASN A 31 1.22 -2.26 -19.77
N TYR A 32 0.49 -2.57 -18.71
CA TYR A 32 -0.90 -2.16 -18.56
C TYR A 32 -1.02 -0.63 -18.48
N VAL A 33 -0.31 0.01 -17.58
CA VAL A 33 -0.41 1.48 -17.38
C VAL A 33 0.07 2.23 -18.63
N ARG A 34 1.11 1.77 -19.30
CA ARG A 34 1.57 2.36 -20.56
C ARG A 34 0.47 2.36 -21.61
N THR A 35 -0.24 1.24 -21.75
CA THR A 35 -1.35 1.10 -22.69
C THR A 35 -2.50 2.06 -22.34
N VAL A 36 -2.90 2.06 -21.06
CA VAL A 36 -4.01 2.88 -20.58
C VAL A 36 -3.69 4.37 -20.66
N PHE A 37 -2.54 4.80 -20.18
CA PHE A 37 -2.11 6.20 -20.21
C PHE A 37 -2.03 6.71 -21.67
N THR A 38 -1.43 5.94 -22.57
CA THR A 38 -1.35 6.31 -23.99
C THR A 38 -2.74 6.46 -24.62
N ARG A 39 -3.65 5.50 -24.32
CA ARG A 39 -5.00 5.49 -24.91
C ARG A 39 -5.88 6.64 -24.42
N TYR A 40 -5.72 7.04 -23.17
CA TYR A 40 -6.59 8.03 -22.53
C TYR A 40 -5.90 9.36 -22.21
N LYS A 41 -4.69 9.60 -22.75
CA LYS A 41 -3.86 10.77 -22.45
C LYS A 41 -4.54 12.12 -22.64
N ASP A 42 -5.50 12.21 -23.59
CA ASP A 42 -6.21 13.44 -23.91
C ASP A 42 -7.61 13.51 -23.24
N LYS A 43 -7.97 12.50 -22.43
CA LYS A 43 -9.31 12.36 -21.83
C LYS A 43 -9.30 12.36 -20.31
N VAL A 44 -8.24 11.82 -19.70
CA VAL A 44 -8.13 11.66 -18.26
C VAL A 44 -6.88 12.37 -17.78
N LYS A 45 -7.04 13.25 -16.81
CA LYS A 45 -5.95 14.02 -16.19
C LYS A 45 -5.52 13.46 -14.84
N TYR A 46 -6.46 12.98 -14.04
CA TYR A 46 -6.23 12.50 -12.68
C TYR A 46 -6.23 10.98 -12.64
N TRP A 47 -5.19 10.40 -12.05
CA TRP A 47 -4.99 8.95 -12.00
C TRP A 47 -4.65 8.50 -10.57
N LEU A 48 -5.12 7.32 -10.21
CA LEU A 48 -4.70 6.63 -9.00
C LEU A 48 -4.01 5.32 -9.39
N THR A 49 -2.86 5.04 -8.80
CA THR A 49 -2.07 3.86 -9.15
C THR A 49 -2.64 2.58 -8.52
N PHE A 50 -2.87 2.60 -7.22
CA PHE A 50 -3.45 1.49 -6.47
C PHE A 50 -4.57 1.97 -5.57
N ASN A 51 -5.55 1.10 -5.34
CA ASN A 51 -6.60 1.34 -4.36
C ASN A 51 -6.15 0.78 -3.01
N GLU A 52 -6.14 1.63 -1.98
CA GLU A 52 -5.91 1.23 -0.59
C GLU A 52 -4.72 0.28 -0.44
N VAL A 53 -3.54 0.66 -0.95
CA VAL A 53 -2.33 -0.19 -1.00
C VAL A 53 -1.97 -0.82 0.35
N ASN A 54 -2.27 -0.15 1.47
CA ASN A 54 -2.04 -0.68 2.81
C ASN A 54 -3.00 -1.82 3.19
N SER A 55 -4.10 -2.00 2.47
CA SER A 55 -5.05 -3.10 2.71
C SER A 55 -4.47 -4.49 2.43
N VAL A 56 -3.38 -4.60 1.69
CA VAL A 56 -2.66 -5.87 1.51
C VAL A 56 -2.28 -6.52 2.84
N LEU A 57 -1.98 -5.73 3.86
CA LEU A 57 -1.66 -6.23 5.19
C LEU A 57 -2.85 -6.89 5.93
N HIS A 58 -4.07 -6.64 5.47
CA HIS A 58 -5.30 -7.10 6.12
C HIS A 58 -6.14 -8.02 5.22
N ALA A 59 -6.11 -7.79 3.92
CA ALA A 59 -6.88 -8.52 2.93
C ALA A 59 -6.03 -8.85 1.69
N PRO A 60 -4.99 -9.68 1.83
CA PRO A 60 -3.95 -9.88 0.80
C PRO A 60 -4.50 -10.42 -0.52
N PHE A 61 -5.56 -11.24 -0.50
CA PHE A 61 -6.17 -11.71 -1.75
C PHE A 61 -6.90 -10.58 -2.49
N MET A 62 -7.70 -9.79 -1.78
CA MET A 62 -8.49 -8.73 -2.41
C MET A 62 -7.61 -7.59 -2.92
N SER A 63 -6.63 -7.17 -2.15
CA SER A 63 -5.80 -6.01 -2.47
C SER A 63 -4.55 -6.35 -3.26
N GLY A 64 -3.94 -7.50 -3.00
CA GLY A 64 -2.67 -7.90 -3.64
C GLY A 64 -2.79 -9.12 -4.57
N GLY A 65 -3.98 -9.71 -4.73
CA GLY A 65 -4.16 -10.95 -5.50
C GLY A 65 -3.35 -12.13 -4.96
N ILE A 66 -3.01 -12.12 -3.67
CA ILE A 66 -2.20 -13.14 -3.03
C ILE A 66 -3.09 -14.32 -2.69
N ALA A 67 -2.89 -15.45 -3.41
CA ALA A 67 -3.74 -16.63 -3.28
C ALA A 67 -3.41 -17.49 -2.06
N THR A 68 -2.25 -17.32 -1.48
CA THR A 68 -1.87 -17.99 -0.22
C THR A 68 -2.78 -17.52 0.91
N PRO A 69 -3.36 -18.45 1.71
CA PRO A 69 -4.18 -18.09 2.87
C PRO A 69 -3.44 -17.17 3.85
N MET A 70 -4.18 -16.26 4.49
CA MET A 70 -3.58 -15.24 5.39
C MET A 70 -2.79 -15.88 6.54
N GLU A 71 -3.25 -16.98 7.07
CA GLU A 71 -2.62 -17.74 8.16
C GLU A 71 -1.29 -18.40 7.78
N GLU A 72 -1.02 -18.56 6.49
CA GLU A 72 0.23 -19.10 5.95
C GLU A 72 1.23 -18.00 5.54
N LEU A 73 0.78 -16.75 5.49
CA LEU A 73 1.61 -15.61 5.10
C LEU A 73 2.40 -15.05 6.29
N SER A 74 3.69 -14.89 6.10
CA SER A 74 4.51 -14.15 7.06
C SER A 74 4.37 -12.64 6.85
N LYS A 75 4.73 -11.85 7.88
CA LYS A 75 4.88 -10.39 7.71
C LYS A 75 5.89 -10.04 6.62
N GLN A 76 6.96 -10.83 6.49
CA GLN A 76 7.95 -10.69 5.43
C GLN A 76 7.29 -10.75 4.04
N ASP A 77 6.42 -11.74 3.79
CA ASP A 77 5.75 -11.91 2.49
C ASP A 77 4.83 -10.74 2.17
N LEU A 78 4.07 -10.28 3.17
CA LEU A 78 3.15 -9.16 3.01
C LEU A 78 3.90 -7.85 2.71
N TYR A 79 4.93 -7.51 3.48
CA TYR A 79 5.69 -6.27 3.26
C TYR A 79 6.53 -6.33 1.98
N GLN A 80 7.00 -7.51 1.57
CA GLN A 80 7.66 -7.68 0.27
C GLN A 80 6.68 -7.48 -0.89
N ALA A 81 5.46 -8.01 -0.78
CA ALA A 81 4.43 -7.80 -1.79
C ALA A 81 4.08 -6.31 -1.94
N VAL A 82 3.88 -5.63 -0.81
CA VAL A 82 3.66 -4.18 -0.79
C VAL A 82 4.84 -3.42 -1.40
N HIS A 83 6.08 -3.84 -1.14
CA HIS A 83 7.25 -3.23 -1.78
C HIS A 83 7.16 -3.29 -3.32
N HIS A 84 6.73 -4.42 -3.87
CA HIS A 84 6.54 -4.55 -5.32
C HIS A 84 5.43 -3.61 -5.84
N GLU A 85 4.34 -3.44 -5.10
CA GLU A 85 3.29 -2.47 -5.46
C GLU A 85 3.78 -1.02 -5.40
N LEU A 86 4.57 -0.65 -4.39
CA LEU A 86 5.16 0.68 -4.26
C LEU A 86 6.12 0.99 -5.42
N VAL A 87 6.97 0.03 -5.80
CA VAL A 87 7.86 0.16 -6.96
C VAL A 87 7.05 0.29 -8.24
N ALA A 88 6.00 -0.53 -8.41
CA ALA A 88 5.11 -0.46 -9.58
C ALA A 88 4.36 0.88 -9.65
N SER A 89 3.92 1.41 -8.51
CA SER A 89 3.27 2.73 -8.42
C SER A 89 4.20 3.87 -8.82
N ALA A 90 5.43 3.85 -8.33
CA ALA A 90 6.44 4.84 -8.68
C ALA A 90 6.84 4.76 -10.18
N SER A 91 6.98 3.54 -10.70
CA SER A 91 7.20 3.30 -12.14
C SER A 91 6.03 3.83 -12.98
N ALA A 92 4.78 3.59 -12.54
CA ALA A 92 3.60 4.12 -13.22
C ALA A 92 3.57 5.65 -13.21
N THR A 93 3.96 6.29 -12.12
CA THR A 93 4.07 7.75 -12.03
C THR A 93 5.07 8.28 -13.05
N LYS A 94 6.25 7.66 -13.13
CA LYS A 94 7.25 8.01 -14.15
C LYS A 94 6.70 7.84 -15.56
N ILE A 95 6.16 6.68 -15.87
CA ILE A 95 5.59 6.36 -17.22
C ILE A 95 4.50 7.35 -17.57
N GLY A 96 3.64 7.71 -16.63
CA GLY A 96 2.56 8.66 -16.86
C GLY A 96 3.07 10.05 -17.21
N HIS A 97 4.02 10.58 -16.44
CA HIS A 97 4.63 11.89 -16.71
C HIS A 97 5.46 11.91 -18.00
N ASP A 98 6.11 10.79 -18.39
CA ASP A 98 6.80 10.64 -19.67
C ASP A 98 5.81 10.69 -20.85
N ILE A 99 4.57 10.20 -20.68
CA ILE A 99 3.53 10.19 -21.73
C ILE A 99 2.81 11.54 -21.79
N ASN A 100 2.47 12.11 -20.64
CA ASN A 100 1.81 13.41 -20.52
C ASN A 100 2.23 14.11 -19.22
N PRO A 101 3.05 15.16 -19.28
CA PRO A 101 3.52 15.91 -18.11
C PRO A 101 2.40 16.61 -17.30
N ASP A 102 1.23 16.79 -17.91
CA ASP A 102 0.07 17.42 -17.26
C ASP A 102 -0.75 16.42 -16.41
N PHE A 103 -0.43 15.14 -16.45
CA PHE A 103 -1.07 14.16 -15.59
C PHE A 103 -0.86 14.48 -14.13
N LYS A 104 -1.88 14.19 -13.34
CA LYS A 104 -1.85 14.22 -11.88
C LYS A 104 -2.05 12.80 -11.39
N ILE A 105 -0.96 12.21 -10.91
CA ILE A 105 -0.91 10.80 -10.51
C ILE A 105 -0.78 10.73 -9.00
N GLY A 106 -1.75 10.07 -8.36
CA GLY A 106 -1.84 9.95 -6.92
C GLY A 106 -1.77 8.52 -6.43
N CYS A 107 -1.62 8.40 -5.12
CA CYS A 107 -1.86 7.16 -4.39
C CYS A 107 -3.16 7.25 -3.59
N MET A 108 -3.67 6.10 -3.19
CA MET A 108 -4.81 5.98 -2.30
C MET A 108 -4.49 5.04 -1.15
N VAL A 109 -4.77 5.47 0.07
CA VAL A 109 -4.61 4.67 1.28
C VAL A 109 -5.94 4.50 2.01
N LEU A 110 -6.12 3.38 2.69
CA LEU A 110 -7.18 3.20 3.66
C LEU A 110 -6.80 3.98 4.93
N ALA A 111 -7.50 5.07 5.20
CA ALA A 111 -7.29 5.85 6.40
C ALA A 111 -8.06 5.24 7.56
N MET A 112 -7.33 4.84 8.58
CA MET A 112 -7.87 4.35 9.86
C MET A 112 -7.28 5.20 10.99
N PRO A 113 -7.81 6.41 11.24
CA PRO A 113 -7.36 7.24 12.36
C PRO A 113 -7.51 6.47 13.68
N ALA A 114 -6.44 6.44 14.46
CA ALA A 114 -6.40 5.70 15.71
C ALA A 114 -6.50 6.62 16.93
N TYR A 115 -7.13 6.12 17.97
CA TYR A 115 -7.27 6.80 19.26
C TYR A 115 -6.86 5.85 20.39
N GLY A 116 -6.16 6.38 21.41
CA GLY A 116 -5.87 5.60 22.60
C GLY A 116 -7.15 5.28 23.38
N MET A 117 -7.28 4.05 23.87
CA MET A 117 -8.41 3.65 24.71
C MET A 117 -8.53 4.51 25.97
N THR A 118 -7.40 4.97 26.48
CA THR A 118 -7.34 5.86 27.65
C THR A 118 -6.31 6.97 27.46
N ALA A 119 -6.24 7.92 28.40
CA ALA A 119 -5.19 8.94 28.46
C ALA A 119 -3.83 8.39 28.93
N ASN A 120 -3.70 7.08 29.16
CA ASN A 120 -2.42 6.46 29.54
C ASN A 120 -1.39 6.71 28.41
N PRO A 121 -0.19 7.22 28.72
CA PRO A 121 0.87 7.43 27.72
C PRO A 121 1.22 6.18 26.89
N LEU A 122 1.09 4.98 27.47
CA LEU A 122 1.34 3.73 26.75
C LEU A 122 0.27 3.46 25.69
N ASP A 123 -1.00 3.79 25.93
CA ASP A 123 -2.06 3.70 24.92
C ASP A 123 -1.81 4.70 23.79
N GLN A 124 -1.34 5.91 24.09
CA GLN A 124 -0.96 6.88 23.07
C GLN A 124 0.26 6.44 22.27
N LEU A 125 1.20 5.71 22.87
CA LEU A 125 2.32 5.10 22.14
C LEU A 125 1.81 4.01 21.18
N ALA A 126 0.85 3.19 21.59
CA ALA A 126 0.21 2.19 20.72
C ALA A 126 -0.50 2.83 19.51
N VAL A 127 -1.15 4.00 19.70
CA VAL A 127 -1.68 4.81 18.58
C VAL A 127 -0.58 5.14 17.59
N HIS A 128 0.52 5.68 18.08
CA HIS A 128 1.62 6.13 17.24
C HIS A 128 2.27 4.98 16.46
N GLU A 129 2.42 3.81 17.09
CA GLU A 129 2.92 2.61 16.44
C GLU A 129 1.96 2.11 15.34
N PHE A 130 0.67 2.11 15.59
CA PHE A 130 -0.35 1.75 14.61
C PHE A 130 -0.34 2.71 13.41
N GLU A 131 -0.33 4.02 13.66
CA GLU A 131 -0.31 5.03 12.60
C GLU A 131 0.96 4.96 11.75
N ASN A 132 2.12 4.72 12.36
CA ASN A 132 3.38 4.53 11.64
C ASN A 132 3.31 3.35 10.65
N GLN A 133 2.64 2.26 11.02
CA GLN A 133 2.44 1.12 10.12
C GLN A 133 1.41 1.43 9.05
N ASN A 134 0.31 2.09 9.40
CA ASN A 134 -0.77 2.38 8.47
C ASN A 134 -0.40 3.44 7.42
N TYR A 135 0.34 4.49 7.82
CA TYR A 135 0.70 5.59 6.91
C TYR A 135 2.10 5.47 6.28
N LEU A 136 2.82 4.38 6.56
CA LEU A 136 4.09 4.05 5.89
C LEU A 136 4.01 4.22 4.38
N PHE A 137 2.92 3.76 3.79
CA PHE A 137 2.71 3.71 2.34
C PHE A 137 2.60 5.10 1.73
N SER A 138 1.81 5.99 2.35
CA SER A 138 1.72 7.38 1.91
C SER A 138 3.06 8.12 2.06
N ASP A 139 3.83 7.83 3.10
CA ASP A 139 5.16 8.40 3.29
C ASP A 139 6.12 7.98 2.17
N ILE A 140 6.11 6.71 1.76
CA ILE A 140 6.96 6.23 0.66
C ILE A 140 6.52 6.85 -0.66
N HIS A 141 5.22 6.90 -0.96
CA HIS A 141 4.69 7.55 -2.16
C HIS A 141 5.06 9.05 -2.26
N ALA A 142 5.03 9.76 -1.12
CA ALA A 142 5.30 11.20 -1.09
C ALA A 142 6.79 11.54 -1.02
N ARG A 143 7.63 10.67 -0.47
CA ARG A 143 9.04 10.97 -0.17
C ARG A 143 10.03 10.15 -0.99
N GLY A 144 9.57 9.13 -1.70
CA GLY A 144 10.39 8.27 -2.54
C GLY A 144 11.38 7.38 -1.79
N LYS A 145 11.16 7.15 -0.51
CA LYS A 145 12.05 6.33 0.34
C LYS A 145 11.35 5.83 1.59
N TYR A 146 11.84 4.73 2.12
CA TYR A 146 11.39 4.22 3.41
C TYR A 146 11.78 5.15 4.56
N PRO A 147 10.83 5.55 5.44
CA PRO A 147 11.12 6.41 6.57
C PRO A 147 11.91 5.65 7.66
N ASN A 148 12.67 6.40 8.46
CA ASN A 148 13.52 5.79 9.47
C ASN A 148 12.75 5.08 10.60
N TYR A 149 11.52 5.54 10.91
CA TYR A 149 10.74 4.96 11.99
C TYR A 149 10.36 3.50 11.73
N ILE A 150 10.18 3.09 10.45
CA ILE A 150 9.79 1.71 10.12
C ILE A 150 10.96 0.72 10.22
N LYS A 151 12.19 1.20 10.16
CA LYS A 151 13.38 0.33 10.21
C LYS A 151 13.47 -0.47 11.51
N ARG A 152 13.08 0.16 12.63
CA ARG A 152 13.03 -0.53 13.92
C ARG A 152 11.97 -1.62 13.93
N TYR A 153 10.75 -1.28 13.48
CA TYR A 153 9.65 -2.25 13.38
C TYR A 153 10.04 -3.45 12.51
N PHE A 154 10.67 -3.21 11.36
CA PHE A 154 11.15 -4.28 10.49
C PHE A 154 12.18 -5.16 11.18
N LYS A 155 13.18 -4.56 11.83
CA LYS A 155 14.19 -5.30 12.59
C LYS A 155 13.57 -6.15 13.70
N ASP A 156 12.67 -5.57 14.48
CA ASP A 156 12.05 -6.24 15.64
C ASP A 156 11.10 -7.39 15.20
N ASN A 157 10.59 -7.34 13.95
CA ASN A 157 9.73 -8.38 13.36
C ASN A 157 10.45 -9.28 12.34
N GLY A 158 11.77 -9.17 12.18
CA GLY A 158 12.55 -10.00 11.24
C GLY A 158 12.20 -9.76 9.77
N ILE A 159 11.77 -8.55 9.41
CA ILE A 159 11.40 -8.18 8.05
C ILE A 159 12.62 -7.58 7.35
N GLU A 160 13.00 -8.15 6.22
CA GLU A 160 14.10 -7.68 5.39
C GLU A 160 13.63 -7.53 3.94
N ILE A 161 13.28 -6.31 3.54
CA ILE A 161 12.81 -6.03 2.19
C ILE A 161 13.93 -6.24 1.19
N GLN A 162 13.68 -7.09 0.20
CA GLN A 162 14.61 -7.37 -0.89
C GLN A 162 14.45 -6.30 -1.98
N PHE A 163 15.42 -5.43 -2.08
CA PHE A 163 15.52 -4.41 -3.13
C PHE A 163 16.25 -4.95 -4.36
N SER A 164 15.75 -4.64 -5.54
CA SER A 164 16.58 -4.69 -6.75
C SER A 164 17.42 -3.40 -6.86
N PRO A 165 18.54 -3.43 -7.59
CA PRO A 165 19.44 -2.27 -7.67
C PRO A 165 18.78 -0.97 -8.13
N GLU A 166 17.73 -1.06 -8.94
CA GLU A 166 17.01 0.09 -9.49
C GLU A 166 15.87 0.63 -8.60
N ASP A 167 15.43 -0.12 -7.58
CA ASP A 167 14.23 0.21 -6.81
C ASP A 167 14.31 1.55 -6.10
N GLU A 168 15.45 1.86 -5.50
CA GLU A 168 15.63 3.14 -4.80
C GLU A 168 15.53 4.34 -5.76
N GLU A 169 15.98 4.17 -7.01
CA GLU A 169 15.88 5.22 -8.02
C GLU A 169 14.45 5.34 -8.56
N ILE A 170 13.78 4.20 -8.78
CA ILE A 170 12.38 4.18 -9.23
C ILE A 170 11.48 4.85 -8.18
N LEU A 171 11.65 4.53 -6.91
CA LEU A 171 10.83 5.07 -5.82
C LEU A 171 10.87 6.60 -5.73
N LYS A 172 11.93 7.26 -6.23
CA LYS A 172 12.00 8.74 -6.28
C LYS A 172 10.97 9.41 -7.18
N ASN A 173 10.27 8.64 -8.04
CA ASN A 173 9.15 9.16 -8.82
C ASN A 173 7.91 9.23 -7.94
N THR A 174 7.83 10.28 -7.14
CA THR A 174 6.79 10.50 -6.14
C THR A 174 5.48 10.94 -6.76
N VAL A 175 4.38 10.66 -6.06
CA VAL A 175 3.03 11.04 -6.52
C VAL A 175 2.78 12.55 -6.45
N ASP A 176 1.85 13.05 -7.28
CA ASP A 176 1.42 14.45 -7.28
C ASP A 176 0.46 14.78 -6.12
N PHE A 177 -0.30 13.79 -5.65
CA PHE A 177 -1.24 13.94 -4.55
C PHE A 177 -1.49 12.63 -3.82
N ILE A 178 -1.97 12.75 -2.58
CA ILE A 178 -2.42 11.61 -1.76
C ILE A 178 -3.92 11.70 -1.60
N SER A 179 -4.61 10.61 -1.81
CA SER A 179 -6.02 10.43 -1.50
C SER A 179 -6.21 9.31 -0.47
N PHE A 180 -7.38 9.27 0.12
CA PHE A 180 -7.69 8.25 1.12
C PHE A 180 -9.17 7.88 1.11
N SER A 181 -9.44 6.62 1.48
CA SER A 181 -10.77 6.16 1.88
C SER A 181 -10.87 6.25 3.39
N TYR A 182 -11.98 6.76 3.91
CA TYR A 182 -12.27 6.77 5.33
C TYR A 182 -13.61 6.10 5.60
N TYR A 183 -13.58 5.00 6.34
CA TYR A 183 -14.78 4.25 6.72
C TYR A 183 -14.97 4.18 8.22
N MET A 184 -13.85 4.11 8.96
CA MET A 184 -13.88 3.92 10.40
C MET A 184 -12.66 4.51 11.08
N SER A 185 -12.79 4.81 12.36
CA SER A 185 -11.69 5.03 13.28
C SER A 185 -11.51 3.78 14.14
N VAL A 186 -10.31 3.59 14.65
CA VAL A 186 -9.98 2.47 15.53
C VAL A 186 -9.54 2.99 16.90
N ALA A 187 -9.74 2.19 17.94
CA ALA A 187 -9.15 2.42 19.24
C ALA A 187 -8.03 1.40 19.47
N THR A 188 -6.90 1.85 20.01
CA THR A 188 -5.74 1.00 20.33
C THR A 188 -5.42 1.08 21.80
N ALA A 189 -4.89 0.00 22.36
CA ALA A 189 -4.41 -0.07 23.72
C ALA A 189 -3.04 -0.74 23.78
N TYR A 190 -2.23 -0.41 24.77
CA TYR A 190 -0.94 -1.05 24.99
C TYR A 190 -1.11 -2.53 25.35
N ASN A 191 -2.13 -2.84 26.16
CA ASN A 191 -2.54 -4.21 26.48
C ASN A 191 -3.93 -4.47 25.86
N PRO A 192 -4.05 -4.86 24.58
CA PRO A 192 -5.34 -5.07 23.94
C PRO A 192 -6.16 -6.20 24.55
N GLU A 193 -5.52 -7.16 25.25
CA GLU A 193 -6.19 -8.26 25.96
C GLU A 193 -7.07 -7.80 27.13
N ASP A 194 -6.85 -6.59 27.64
CA ASP A 194 -7.69 -6.01 28.70
C ASP A 194 -9.07 -5.56 28.20
N TYR A 195 -9.30 -5.60 26.88
CA TYR A 195 -10.49 -5.07 26.23
C TYR A 195 -11.17 -6.12 25.36
N THR A 196 -12.49 -6.01 25.26
CA THR A 196 -13.25 -6.81 24.29
C THR A 196 -13.12 -6.16 22.91
N ILE A 197 -12.52 -6.88 21.97
CA ILE A 197 -12.42 -6.43 20.59
C ILE A 197 -13.79 -6.57 19.92
N GLY A 198 -14.36 -5.45 19.48
CA GLY A 198 -15.56 -5.45 18.65
C GLY A 198 -15.28 -6.05 17.27
N LYS A 199 -16.22 -6.83 16.75
CA LYS A 199 -16.12 -7.29 15.35
C LYS A 199 -16.59 -6.18 14.44
N GLY A 200 -15.68 -5.57 13.70
CA GLY A 200 -16.01 -4.66 12.61
C GLY A 200 -16.76 -5.37 11.48
N ASN A 201 -17.36 -4.60 10.60
CA ASN A 201 -18.22 -5.15 9.54
C ASN A 201 -17.43 -5.71 8.34
N ILE A 202 -16.24 -5.24 8.05
CA ILE A 202 -15.43 -5.68 6.90
C ILE A 202 -14.03 -6.16 7.31
N LEU A 203 -13.37 -5.48 8.21
CA LEU A 203 -11.98 -5.76 8.60
C LEU A 203 -11.83 -6.32 10.00
N GLY A 204 -12.93 -6.57 10.71
CA GLY A 204 -12.88 -7.16 12.04
C GLY A 204 -12.14 -6.28 13.05
N GLY A 205 -12.60 -5.09 13.26
CA GLY A 205 -12.05 -4.16 14.27
C GLY A 205 -12.88 -4.17 15.52
#